data_4fd60b4710584f970362a4aa0bf29171
#
_entry.id   4fd60b4710584f970362a4aa0bf29171
#
_cell.length_a   1.000
_cell.length_b   1.000
_cell.length_c   1.000
_cell.angle_alpha   90.00
_cell.angle_beta   90.00
_cell.angle_gamma   90.00
#
_symmetry.space_group_name_H-M   'P 1'
#
loop_
_entity.id
_entity.type
_entity.pdbx_description
1 polymer ?
#
loop_
_entity_poly.entity_id
_entity_poly.type
_entity_poly.pdbx_seq_one_letter_code
_entity_poly.pdbx_strand_id
1 'polypeptide(L)'
;MFMMNTDSHLFLDEPLADALPLYEAKMIHHFDHRWAEYDLEGSVNGLSDATKCDFSYEPRPRYWVERAEVDRRLAAQNWKHKWLIGWRDICRKTDYRTLIAGVIPISAVGDKFQLLLIGLKPSLAAALLGCIS
;
A
#
# COMPACT_ATOMS: atom_id res chain seq x y z
N MET A 1 7.19 5.74 0.57
CA MET A 1 6.81 6.86 1.47
C MET A 1 7.59 6.80 2.78
N PHE A 2 7.66 5.65 3.43
CA PHE A 2 8.39 5.41 4.67
C PHE A 2 9.51 4.40 4.46
N MET A 3 10.70 4.72 4.97
CA MET A 3 11.87 3.83 4.93
C MET A 3 11.83 2.91 6.14
N MET A 4 11.81 1.59 5.91
CA MET A 4 11.64 0.59 6.98
C MET A 4 12.74 0.63 8.04
N ASN A 5 13.93 1.12 7.68
CA ASN A 5 15.06 1.19 8.60
C ASN A 5 15.23 2.55 9.31
N THR A 6 14.94 3.66 8.62
CA THR A 6 15.16 5.01 9.18
C THR A 6 13.93 5.60 9.85
N ASP A 7 12.74 5.23 9.39
CA ASP A 7 11.46 5.72 9.91
C ASP A 7 10.83 4.77 10.94
N SER A 8 11.54 3.72 11.36
CA SER A 8 11.02 2.69 12.27
C SER A 8 10.49 3.24 13.61
N HIS A 9 11.01 4.39 14.03
CA HIS A 9 10.54 5.09 15.26
C HIS A 9 9.13 5.68 15.14
N LEU A 10 8.57 5.75 13.92
CA LEU A 10 7.20 6.20 13.62
C LEU A 10 6.21 5.02 13.52
N PHE A 11 6.70 3.78 13.58
CA PHE A 11 5.87 2.59 13.41
C PHE A 11 5.30 2.15 14.74
N LEU A 12 4.01 1.88 14.74
CA LEU A 12 3.24 1.43 15.88
C LEU A 12 2.93 -0.06 15.71
N ASP A 13 3.13 -0.85 16.73
CA ASP A 13 2.81 -2.29 16.74
C ASP A 13 1.30 -2.56 16.87
N GLU A 14 0.56 -1.55 17.36
CA GLU A 14 -0.90 -1.61 17.53
C GLU A 14 -1.59 -0.39 16.94
N PRO A 15 -2.83 -0.53 16.44
CA PRO A 15 -3.56 0.60 15.90
C PRO A 15 -3.98 1.58 17.01
N LEU A 16 -3.57 2.82 16.89
CA LEU A 16 -4.18 3.92 17.66
C LEU A 16 -5.43 4.43 16.93
N ALA A 17 -6.26 5.20 17.66
CA ALA A 17 -7.55 5.67 17.16
C ALA A 17 -7.48 6.44 15.82
N ASP A 18 -6.37 7.09 15.52
CA ASP A 18 -6.13 7.85 14.28
C ASP A 18 -4.85 7.40 13.58
N ALA A 19 -4.61 6.08 13.54
CA ALA A 19 -3.50 5.49 12.81
C ALA A 19 -3.97 4.86 11.50
N LEU A 20 -3.10 4.90 10.50
CA LEU A 20 -3.30 4.26 9.20
C LEU A 20 -2.43 3.01 9.08
N PRO A 21 -2.92 1.97 8.39
CA PRO A 21 -2.12 0.78 8.13
C PRO A 21 -0.88 1.12 7.30
N LEU A 22 0.25 0.49 7.62
CA LEU A 22 1.46 0.55 6.81
C LEU A 22 1.43 -0.57 5.78
N TYR A 23 1.12 -0.23 4.53
CA TYR A 23 1.17 -1.18 3.43
C TYR A 23 2.59 -1.49 3.02
N GLU A 24 2.95 -2.74 3.09
CA GLU A 24 4.19 -3.28 2.52
C GLU A 24 3.92 -3.94 1.16
N ALA A 25 4.91 -3.99 0.29
CA ALA A 25 4.79 -4.56 -1.06
C ALA A 25 4.22 -5.99 -1.09
N LYS A 26 4.49 -6.81 -0.06
CA LYS A 26 3.98 -8.18 0.05
C LYS A 26 2.45 -8.27 0.19
N MET A 27 1.82 -7.21 0.71
CA MET A 27 0.37 -7.15 0.92
C MET A 27 -0.41 -6.85 -0.36
N ILE A 28 0.29 -6.40 -1.41
CA ILE A 28 -0.30 -5.90 -2.65
C ILE A 28 0.08 -6.82 -3.80
N HIS A 29 -0.87 -7.11 -4.69
CA HIS A 29 -0.61 -7.77 -5.96
C HIS A 29 -1.22 -6.95 -7.10
N HIS A 30 -1.09 -7.44 -8.32
CA HIS A 30 -1.56 -6.76 -9.52
C HIS A 30 -3.06 -6.45 -9.43
N PHE A 31 -3.41 -5.17 -9.39
CA PHE A 31 -4.76 -4.64 -9.15
C PHE A 31 -5.44 -5.09 -7.85
N ASP A 32 -4.72 -5.71 -6.93
CA ASP A 32 -5.28 -6.24 -5.68
C ASP A 32 -4.49 -5.71 -4.47
N HIS A 33 -5.07 -4.72 -3.78
CA HIS A 33 -4.51 -4.17 -2.54
C HIS A 33 -4.84 -5.00 -1.30
N ARG A 34 -5.68 -6.04 -1.45
CA ARG A 34 -6.03 -7.01 -0.40
C ARG A 34 -5.50 -8.40 -0.73
N TRP A 35 -4.30 -8.46 -1.29
CA TRP A 35 -3.68 -9.72 -1.69
C TRP A 35 -3.29 -10.57 -0.50
N ALA A 36 -2.66 -9.96 0.50
CA ALA A 36 -2.16 -10.66 1.69
C ALA A 36 -2.18 -9.75 2.91
N GLU A 37 -2.07 -10.35 4.07
CA GLU A 37 -2.01 -9.69 5.38
C GLU A 37 -0.94 -10.31 6.26
N TYR A 38 -0.61 -9.65 7.35
CA TYR A 38 0.28 -10.16 8.38
C TYR A 38 -0.50 -10.84 9.50
N ASP A 39 -0.04 -12.01 9.95
CA ASP A 39 -0.52 -12.63 11.18
C ASP A 39 0.17 -12.02 12.42
N LEU A 40 -0.21 -12.54 13.60
CA LEU A 40 0.34 -12.09 14.88
C LEU A 40 1.83 -12.43 15.06
N GLU A 41 2.32 -13.39 14.30
CA GLU A 41 3.71 -13.84 14.33
C GLU A 41 4.59 -13.10 13.32
N GLY A 42 4.00 -12.20 12.52
CA GLY A 42 4.68 -11.42 11.49
C GLY A 42 4.92 -12.16 10.19
N SER A 43 4.22 -13.30 9.97
CA SER A 43 4.21 -14.01 8.71
C SER A 43 3.15 -13.44 7.77
N VAL A 44 3.40 -13.52 6.46
CA VAL A 44 2.49 -13.01 5.44
C VAL A 44 1.64 -14.13 4.87
N ASN A 45 0.34 -14.01 4.96
CA ASN A 45 -0.65 -14.96 4.49
C ASN A 45 -1.55 -14.35 3.41
N GLY A 46 -1.78 -15.09 2.33
CA GLY A 46 -2.71 -14.67 1.28
C GLY A 46 -4.16 -14.69 1.77
N LEU A 47 -4.92 -13.66 1.41
CA LEU A 47 -6.35 -13.60 1.72
C LEU A 47 -7.16 -14.50 0.79
N SER A 48 -8.12 -15.24 1.37
CA SER A 48 -9.04 -16.07 0.61
C SER A 48 -10.03 -15.23 -0.20
N ASP A 49 -10.55 -15.78 -1.28
CA ASP A 49 -11.59 -15.11 -2.07
C ASP A 49 -12.86 -14.83 -1.24
N ALA A 50 -13.19 -15.72 -0.32
CA ALA A 50 -14.31 -15.52 0.60
C ALA A 50 -14.11 -14.27 1.48
N THR A 51 -12.90 -14.08 2.03
CA THR A 51 -12.55 -12.89 2.81
C THR A 51 -12.57 -11.63 1.94
N LYS A 52 -12.11 -11.73 0.69
CA LYS A 52 -12.12 -10.60 -0.25
C LYS A 52 -13.53 -10.18 -0.69
N CYS A 53 -14.52 -11.09 -0.63
CA CYS A 53 -15.92 -10.75 -0.88
C CYS A 53 -16.53 -9.85 0.20
N ASP A 54 -15.97 -9.85 1.41
CA ASP A 54 -16.35 -8.87 2.43
C ASP A 54 -15.63 -7.54 2.14
N PHE A 55 -16.37 -6.57 1.60
CA PHE A 55 -15.82 -5.26 1.26
C PHE A 55 -15.42 -4.41 2.47
N SER A 56 -15.91 -4.76 3.67
CA SER A 56 -15.55 -4.08 4.93
C SER A 56 -14.27 -4.64 5.55
N TYR A 57 -13.78 -5.77 5.06
CA TYR A 57 -12.57 -6.38 5.58
C TYR A 57 -11.32 -5.58 5.19
N GLU A 58 -10.53 -5.19 6.17
CA GLU A 58 -9.24 -4.52 5.98
C GLU A 58 -8.10 -5.48 6.31
N PRO A 59 -7.14 -5.70 5.36
CA PRO A 59 -5.98 -6.55 5.63
C PRO A 59 -5.17 -6.02 6.80
N ARG A 60 -4.79 -6.92 7.70
CA ARG A 60 -3.96 -6.57 8.84
C ARG A 60 -2.54 -6.23 8.38
N PRO A 61 -2.03 -5.02 8.65
CA PRO A 61 -0.63 -4.68 8.40
C PRO A 61 0.24 -5.21 9.53
N ARG A 62 1.56 -5.18 9.33
CA ARG A 62 2.53 -5.42 10.39
C ARG A 62 2.63 -4.25 11.35
N TYR A 63 2.53 -3.02 10.82
CA TYR A 63 2.67 -1.78 11.56
C TYR A 63 1.59 -0.78 11.16
N TRP A 64 1.40 0.22 12.01
CA TRP A 64 0.57 1.38 11.75
C TRP A 64 1.40 2.65 11.86
N VAL A 65 0.92 3.75 11.30
CA VAL A 65 1.56 5.07 11.37
C VAL A 65 0.47 6.11 11.67
N GLU A 66 0.78 7.09 12.50
CA GLU A 66 -0.15 8.19 12.76
C GLU A 66 -0.57 8.88 11.46
N ARG A 67 -1.88 9.11 11.30
CA ARG A 67 -2.46 9.78 10.12
C ARG A 67 -1.80 11.12 9.86
N ALA A 68 -1.54 11.92 10.89
CA ALA A 68 -0.91 13.22 10.77
C ALA A 68 0.44 13.17 10.02
N GLU A 69 1.23 12.12 10.23
CA GLU A 69 2.51 11.93 9.56
C GLU A 69 2.34 11.56 8.07
N VAL A 70 1.35 10.71 7.77
CA VAL A 70 1.00 10.36 6.38
C VAL A 70 0.52 11.60 5.63
N ASP A 71 -0.42 12.34 6.23
CA ASP A 71 -0.98 13.56 5.65
C ASP A 71 0.10 14.63 5.42
N ARG A 72 1.02 14.79 6.35
CA ARG A 72 2.16 15.70 6.22
C ARG A 72 3.03 15.35 5.00
N ARG A 73 3.35 14.06 4.80
CA ARG A 73 4.17 13.60 3.67
C ARG A 73 3.45 13.72 2.34
N LEU A 74 2.14 13.45 2.29
CA LEU A 74 1.32 13.62 1.10
C LEU A 74 1.13 15.10 0.74
N ALA A 75 0.93 15.96 1.74
CA ALA A 75 0.83 17.41 1.54
C ALA A 75 2.13 18.00 0.97
N ALA A 76 3.30 17.52 1.43
CA ALA A 76 4.59 17.92 0.90
C ALA A 76 4.76 17.59 -0.60
N GLN A 77 4.05 16.55 -1.08
CA GLN A 77 3.99 16.17 -2.50
C GLN A 77 2.78 16.79 -3.24
N ASN A 78 2.02 17.65 -2.56
CA ASN A 78 0.82 18.29 -3.12
C ASN A 78 -0.27 17.28 -3.58
N TRP A 79 -0.31 16.10 -2.94
CA TRP A 79 -1.25 15.03 -3.27
C TRP A 79 -2.61 15.32 -2.65
N LYS A 80 -3.67 15.33 -3.48
CA LYS A 80 -5.04 15.71 -3.07
C LYS A 80 -6.08 14.60 -3.27
N HIS A 81 -5.65 13.45 -3.79
CA HIS A 81 -6.56 12.33 -4.03
C HIS A 81 -6.74 11.50 -2.75
N LYS A 82 -7.84 10.77 -2.67
CA LYS A 82 -8.17 9.84 -1.57
C LYS A 82 -7.66 8.41 -1.82
N TRP A 83 -6.72 8.25 -2.72
CA TRP A 83 -6.12 6.97 -3.12
C TRP A 83 -4.66 7.20 -3.47
N LEU A 84 -3.90 6.13 -3.48
CA LEU A 84 -2.50 6.11 -3.91
C LEU A 84 -2.36 5.10 -5.05
N ILE A 85 -1.39 5.31 -5.92
CA ILE A 85 -1.03 4.39 -6.99
C ILE A 85 0.46 4.12 -6.94
N GLY A 86 0.87 2.90 -7.21
CA GLY A 86 2.27 2.53 -7.20
C GLY A 86 2.51 1.12 -7.70
N TRP A 87 3.74 0.66 -7.55
CA TRP A 87 4.16 -0.68 -7.93
C TRP A 87 5.21 -1.23 -6.96
N ARG A 88 5.36 -2.55 -6.95
CA ARG A 88 6.47 -3.20 -6.23
C ARG A 88 7.79 -2.88 -6.91
N ASP A 89 8.81 -2.52 -6.13
CA ASP A 89 10.16 -2.31 -6.65
C ASP A 89 10.85 -3.62 -7.06
N ILE A 90 10.41 -4.76 -6.51
CA ILE A 90 10.95 -6.09 -6.78
C ILE A 90 9.83 -7.04 -7.20
N CYS A 91 10.03 -7.75 -8.29
CA CYS A 91 9.27 -8.94 -8.69
C CYS A 91 10.19 -10.16 -8.75
N ARG A 92 9.63 -11.36 -8.62
CA ARG A 92 10.38 -12.62 -8.81
C ARG A 92 10.39 -12.97 -10.30
N LYS A 93 11.45 -13.65 -10.76
CA LYS A 93 11.49 -14.15 -12.15
C LYS A 93 10.39 -15.17 -12.47
N THR A 94 9.76 -15.73 -11.46
CA THR A 94 8.63 -16.66 -11.55
C THR A 94 7.27 -15.97 -11.55
N ASP A 95 7.24 -14.66 -11.27
CA ASP A 95 6.01 -13.89 -11.35
C ASP A 95 5.56 -13.77 -12.81
N TYR A 96 4.28 -13.95 -13.05
CA TYR A 96 3.71 -13.88 -14.40
C TYR A 96 3.90 -12.49 -15.04
N ARG A 97 4.03 -11.46 -14.22
CA ARG A 97 4.25 -10.07 -14.65
C ARG A 97 5.50 -9.48 -14.01
N THR A 98 6.22 -8.73 -14.79
CA THR A 98 7.43 -8.02 -14.35
C THR A 98 7.12 -6.74 -13.58
N LEU A 99 5.93 -6.18 -13.78
CA LEU A 99 5.44 -5.03 -13.03
C LEU A 99 4.16 -5.39 -12.28
N ILE A 100 4.21 -5.34 -10.96
CA ILE A 100 3.07 -5.57 -10.08
C ILE A 100 2.64 -4.21 -9.54
N ALA A 101 1.62 -3.64 -10.17
CA ALA A 101 1.09 -2.32 -9.86
C ALA A 101 -0.35 -2.39 -9.34
N GLY A 102 -0.76 -1.38 -8.58
CA GLY A 102 -2.12 -1.30 -8.05
C GLY A 102 -2.47 0.06 -7.46
N VAL A 103 -3.74 0.22 -7.17
CA VAL A 103 -4.30 1.35 -6.42
C VAL A 103 -4.59 0.88 -5.02
N ILE A 104 -4.26 1.70 -4.03
CA ILE A 104 -4.52 1.44 -2.61
C ILE A 104 -5.25 2.64 -1.99
N PRO A 105 -5.98 2.46 -0.89
CA PRO A 105 -6.54 3.58 -0.13
C PRO A 105 -5.42 4.45 0.44
N ILE A 106 -5.77 5.65 0.95
CA ILE A 106 -4.82 6.47 1.71
C ILE A 106 -4.32 5.67 2.90
N SER A 107 -3.02 5.46 2.96
CA SER A 107 -2.34 4.64 3.96
C SER A 107 -0.88 5.06 4.08
N ALA A 108 -0.21 4.63 5.11
CA ALA A 108 1.24 4.63 5.13
C ALA A 108 1.75 3.58 4.13
N VAL A 109 2.91 3.81 3.52
CA VAL A 109 3.45 2.92 2.49
C VAL A 109 4.96 2.74 2.68
N GLY A 110 5.38 1.50 2.80
CA GLY A 110 6.79 1.12 2.93
C GLY A 110 7.59 1.34 1.64
N ASP A 111 8.90 1.39 1.77
CA ASP A 111 9.85 1.72 0.70
C ASP A 111 9.87 0.74 -0.48
N LYS A 112 9.38 -0.49 -0.29
CA LYS A 112 9.33 -1.52 -1.35
C LYS A 112 8.09 -1.45 -2.24
N PHE A 113 7.19 -0.52 -2.00
CA PHE A 113 6.09 -0.16 -2.89
C PHE A 113 6.26 1.30 -3.32
N GLN A 114 6.73 1.47 -4.55
CA GLN A 114 7.05 2.78 -5.11
C GLN A 114 5.77 3.53 -5.49
N LEU A 115 5.57 4.72 -4.93
CA LEU A 115 4.41 5.56 -5.22
C LEU A 115 4.62 6.42 -6.45
N LEU A 116 3.59 6.53 -7.26
CA LEU A 116 3.50 7.42 -8.39
C LEU A 116 2.61 8.62 -8.02
N LEU A 117 3.21 9.66 -7.46
CA LEU A 117 2.50 10.87 -7.01
C LEU A 117 2.58 11.95 -8.12
N ILE A 118 1.87 11.72 -9.21
CA ILE A 118 1.77 12.65 -10.35
C ILE A 118 0.39 13.31 -10.37
N GLY A 119 0.36 14.60 -10.69
CA GLY A 119 -0.86 15.42 -10.72
C GLY A 119 -1.81 15.11 -11.88
N LEU A 120 -1.98 13.85 -12.25
CA LEU A 120 -2.88 13.41 -13.31
C LEU A 120 -4.34 13.38 -12.82
N LYS A 121 -5.26 13.63 -13.75
CA LYS A 121 -6.68 13.36 -13.52
C LYS A 121 -6.87 11.86 -13.24
N PRO A 122 -7.83 11.45 -12.39
CA PRO A 122 -8.05 10.04 -12.03
C PRO A 122 -8.21 9.11 -13.25
N SER A 123 -8.89 9.57 -14.31
CA SER A 123 -9.05 8.81 -15.55
C SER A 123 -7.74 8.53 -16.28
N LEU A 124 -6.82 9.51 -16.28
CA LEU A 124 -5.49 9.35 -16.88
C LEU A 124 -4.59 8.46 -16.01
N ALA A 125 -4.71 8.55 -14.69
CA ALA A 125 -3.99 7.67 -13.78
C ALA A 125 -4.45 6.21 -13.95
N ALA A 126 -5.76 5.97 -14.10
CA ALA A 126 -6.30 4.63 -14.38
C ALA A 126 -5.83 4.10 -15.76
N ALA A 127 -5.84 4.95 -16.79
CA ALA A 127 -5.34 4.58 -18.11
C ALA A 127 -3.84 4.25 -18.07
N LEU A 128 -3.05 5.06 -17.38
CA LEU A 128 -1.62 4.80 -17.19
C LEU A 128 -1.39 3.46 -16.50
N LEU A 129 -2.13 3.16 -15.42
CA LEU A 129 -2.03 1.89 -14.73
C LEU A 129 -2.34 0.72 -15.66
N GLY A 130 -3.38 0.83 -16.49
CA GLY A 130 -3.72 -0.18 -17.49
C GLY A 130 -2.67 -0.36 -18.60
N CYS A 131 -1.90 0.71 -18.92
CA CYS A 131 -0.84 0.62 -19.92
C CYS A 131 0.46 0.03 -19.40
N ILE A 132 0.79 0.21 -18.12
CA ILE A 132 2.03 -0.26 -17.51
C ILE A 132 1.90 -1.64 -16.86
N SER A 133 0.71 -2.20 -16.84
CA SER A 133 0.39 -3.48 -16.17
C SER A 133 0.24 -4.69 -17.13
#